data_f17d7e15f88bccb51357489e49aa7475
#
_entry.id   f17d7e15f88bccb51357489e49aa7475
#
_cell.length_a   1.000
_cell.length_b   1.000
_cell.length_c   1.000
_cell.angle_alpha   90.00
_cell.angle_beta   90.00
_cell.angle_gamma   90.00
#
_symmetry.space_group_name_H-M   'P 1'
#
loop_
_entity.id
_entity.type
_entity.pdbx_description
1 polymer ?
#
loop_
_entity_poly.entity_id
_entity_poly.type
_entity_poly.pdbx_seq_one_letter_code
_entity_poly.pdbx_strand_id
1 'polypeptide(L)'
;METLKFVVVDDAVFMRTLLKKLLEETEGYTVVGEGSNGVQAIEQAKKLKPDIMTLDITMPDMDGLQAVPEILKVSPDTRIIMVSAMGQQSMVIEAIKAGARDFVVKPFDKSRVMQAIRNVMVK
;
A
#
# COMPACT_ATOMS: atom_id res chain seq x y z
N MET A 1 4.66 20.39 -11.69
CA MET A 1 4.07 19.75 -10.50
C MET A 1 4.39 18.26 -10.52
N GLU A 2 4.96 17.77 -9.42
CA GLU A 2 5.33 16.37 -9.33
C GLU A 2 4.09 15.50 -9.15
N THR A 3 4.09 14.32 -9.78
CA THR A 3 3.04 13.34 -9.57
C THR A 3 3.50 12.35 -8.51
N LEU A 4 2.57 11.91 -7.66
CA LEU A 4 2.80 10.80 -6.74
C LEU A 4 2.44 9.50 -7.46
N LYS A 5 3.36 8.55 -7.44
CA LYS A 5 3.19 7.25 -8.08
C LYS A 5 2.81 6.21 -7.05
N PHE A 6 1.74 5.49 -7.34
CA PHE A 6 1.18 4.48 -6.44
C PHE A 6 1.25 3.09 -7.08
N VAL A 7 1.48 2.08 -6.25
CA VAL A 7 1.23 0.69 -6.60
C VAL A 7 0.18 0.17 -5.61
N VAL A 8 -0.84 -0.49 -6.12
CA VAL A 8 -1.95 -1.03 -5.33
C VAL A 8 -1.85 -2.55 -5.30
N VAL A 9 -1.72 -3.14 -4.11
CA VAL A 9 -1.57 -4.59 -3.95
C VAL A 9 -2.69 -5.14 -3.06
N ASP A 10 -3.51 -6.00 -3.64
CA ASP A 10 -4.62 -6.66 -2.96
C ASP A 10 -5.02 -7.86 -3.82
N ASP A 11 -5.35 -9.00 -3.23
CA ASP A 11 -5.73 -10.17 -4.00
C ASP A 11 -7.13 -10.05 -4.61
N ALA A 12 -7.95 -9.13 -4.12
CA ALA A 12 -9.30 -8.89 -4.63
C ALA A 12 -9.28 -7.85 -5.75
N VAL A 13 -9.65 -8.26 -6.95
CA VAL A 13 -9.73 -7.36 -8.12
C VAL A 13 -10.63 -6.16 -7.83
N PHE A 14 -11.76 -6.41 -7.19
CA PHE A 14 -12.71 -5.34 -6.82
C PHE A 14 -12.02 -4.26 -5.97
N MET A 15 -11.24 -4.67 -5.00
CA MET A 15 -10.57 -3.74 -4.08
C MET A 15 -9.49 -2.94 -4.81
N ARG A 16 -8.71 -3.61 -5.69
CA ARG A 16 -7.71 -2.88 -6.48
C ARG A 16 -8.35 -1.84 -7.37
N THR A 17 -9.46 -2.20 -8.03
CA THR A 17 -10.19 -1.28 -8.90
C THR A 17 -10.74 -0.09 -8.12
N LEU A 18 -11.29 -0.35 -6.94
CA LEU A 18 -11.84 0.71 -6.08
C LEU A 18 -10.75 1.69 -5.63
N LEU A 19 -9.64 1.18 -5.12
CA LEU A 19 -8.52 2.02 -4.68
C LEU A 19 -7.93 2.81 -5.83
N LYS A 20 -7.74 2.16 -6.97
CA LYS A 20 -7.19 2.81 -8.16
C LYS A 20 -8.07 3.99 -8.59
N LYS A 21 -9.38 3.77 -8.66
CA LYS A 21 -10.32 4.82 -9.02
C LYS A 21 -10.27 5.97 -8.02
N LEU A 22 -10.29 5.64 -6.75
CA LEU A 22 -10.28 6.61 -5.67
C LEU A 22 -9.02 7.48 -5.70
N LEU A 23 -7.87 6.86 -5.92
CA LEU A 23 -6.59 7.56 -5.99
C LEU A 23 -6.51 8.44 -7.23
N GLU A 24 -6.95 7.93 -8.38
CA GLU A 24 -6.84 8.65 -9.65
C GLU A 24 -7.85 9.80 -9.77
N GLU A 25 -8.81 9.91 -8.86
CA GLU A 25 -9.67 11.08 -8.77
C GLU A 25 -8.94 12.31 -8.23
N THR A 26 -7.79 12.12 -7.62
CA THR A 26 -7.00 13.21 -7.07
C THR A 26 -5.95 13.66 -8.08
N GLU A 27 -5.96 14.94 -8.42
CA GLU A 27 -4.98 15.49 -9.35
C GLU A 27 -3.57 15.29 -8.82
N GLY A 28 -2.66 14.86 -9.67
CA GLY A 28 -1.28 14.60 -9.30
C GLY A 28 -1.02 13.19 -8.77
N TYR A 29 -2.05 12.34 -8.67
CA TYR A 29 -1.88 10.95 -8.24
C TYR A 29 -2.04 10.04 -9.44
N THR A 30 -1.12 9.08 -9.59
CA THR A 30 -1.21 8.09 -10.67
C THR A 30 -0.86 6.71 -10.13
N VAL A 31 -1.67 5.72 -10.52
CA VAL A 31 -1.42 4.31 -10.17
C VAL A 31 -0.61 3.70 -11.32
N VAL A 32 0.64 3.38 -11.03
CA VAL A 32 1.58 2.89 -12.06
C VAL A 32 1.67 1.37 -12.11
N GLY A 33 1.12 0.68 -11.13
CA GLY A 33 1.16 -0.78 -11.12
C GLY A 33 0.22 -1.37 -10.10
N GLU A 34 0.00 -2.69 -10.21
CA GLU A 34 -0.86 -3.47 -9.32
C GLU A 34 -0.21 -4.81 -9.02
N GLY A 35 -0.63 -5.42 -7.92
CA GLY A 35 -0.20 -6.75 -7.56
C GLY A 35 -1.29 -7.48 -6.81
N SER A 36 -1.25 -8.80 -6.80
CA SER A 36 -2.25 -9.65 -6.13
C SER A 36 -1.67 -10.50 -5.01
N ASN A 37 -0.36 -10.39 -4.76
CA ASN A 37 0.28 -11.07 -3.64
C ASN A 37 1.60 -10.37 -3.30
N GLY A 38 2.25 -10.85 -2.23
CA GLY A 38 3.49 -10.25 -1.76
C GLY A 38 4.65 -10.36 -2.74
N VAL A 39 4.72 -11.45 -3.49
CA VAL A 39 5.77 -11.64 -4.51
C VAL A 39 5.65 -10.58 -5.59
N GLN A 40 4.44 -10.37 -6.09
CA GLN A 40 4.18 -9.33 -7.09
C GLN A 40 4.44 -7.94 -6.53
N ALA A 41 4.12 -7.72 -5.25
CA ALA A 41 4.40 -6.43 -4.60
C ALA A 41 5.89 -6.12 -4.64
N ILE A 42 6.73 -7.10 -4.32
CA ILE A 42 8.18 -6.93 -4.36
C ILE A 42 8.66 -6.64 -5.78
N GLU A 43 8.15 -7.38 -6.76
CA GLU A 43 8.49 -7.18 -8.18
C GLU A 43 8.13 -5.78 -8.65
N GLN A 44 6.93 -5.32 -8.31
CA GLN A 44 6.47 -3.99 -8.70
C GLN A 44 7.29 -2.89 -8.01
N ALA A 45 7.63 -3.08 -6.74
CA ALA A 45 8.45 -2.14 -6.00
C ALA A 45 9.83 -2.00 -6.63
N LYS A 46 10.45 -3.11 -6.97
CA LYS A 46 11.78 -3.14 -7.60
C LYS A 46 11.76 -2.45 -8.96
N LYS A 47 10.75 -2.73 -9.76
CA LYS A 47 10.63 -2.24 -11.13
C LYS A 47 10.24 -0.76 -11.19
N LEU A 48 9.26 -0.36 -10.38
CA LEU A 48 8.61 0.94 -10.52
C LEU A 48 9.04 1.95 -9.46
N LYS A 49 9.54 1.49 -8.34
CA LYS A 49 9.95 2.35 -7.21
C LYS A 49 8.90 3.42 -6.90
N PRO A 50 7.67 2.99 -6.55
CA PRO A 50 6.59 3.95 -6.33
C PRO A 50 6.84 4.80 -5.10
N ASP A 51 6.19 5.94 -5.03
CA ASP A 51 6.24 6.80 -3.85
C ASP A 51 5.48 6.17 -2.69
N ILE A 52 4.30 5.60 -3.01
CA ILE A 52 3.42 4.98 -2.02
C ILE A 52 2.93 3.64 -2.54
N MET A 53 2.89 2.64 -1.68
CA MET A 53 2.27 1.35 -1.98
C MET A 53 1.18 1.07 -0.97
N THR A 54 -0.03 0.75 -1.43
CA THR A 54 -1.08 0.21 -0.57
C THR A 54 -0.98 -1.30 -0.63
N LEU A 55 -0.99 -1.96 0.52
CA LEU A 55 -0.65 -3.38 0.62
C LEU A 55 -1.58 -4.08 1.61
N ASP A 56 -2.33 -5.07 1.11
CA ASP A 56 -3.15 -5.92 1.97
C ASP A 56 -2.26 -6.91 2.73
N ILE A 57 -2.74 -7.39 3.85
CA ILE A 57 -2.02 -8.41 4.65
C ILE A 57 -2.33 -9.80 4.13
N THR A 58 -3.61 -10.16 4.05
CA THR A 58 -4.01 -11.54 3.70
C THR A 58 -4.06 -11.74 2.19
N MET A 59 -3.05 -12.41 1.68
CA MET A 59 -2.91 -12.70 0.24
C MET A 59 -2.29 -14.07 0.07
N PRO A 60 -2.53 -14.75 -1.09
CA PRO A 60 -1.90 -16.04 -1.36
C PRO A 60 -0.39 -15.89 -1.59
N ASP A 61 0.32 -16.97 -1.46
CA ASP A 61 1.76 -17.13 -1.70
C ASP A 61 2.62 -16.41 -0.66
N MET A 62 2.56 -15.09 -0.60
CA MET A 62 3.26 -14.31 0.40
C MET A 62 2.32 -13.20 0.90
N ASP A 63 2.13 -13.12 2.21
CA ASP A 63 1.27 -12.08 2.79
C ASP A 63 1.97 -10.72 2.85
N GLY A 64 1.17 -9.68 3.17
CA GLY A 64 1.68 -8.32 3.19
C GLY A 64 2.72 -8.06 4.27
N LEU A 65 2.57 -8.67 5.45
CA LEU A 65 3.53 -8.47 6.53
C LEU A 65 4.90 -9.01 6.16
N GLN A 66 4.93 -10.19 5.52
CA GLN A 66 6.17 -10.79 5.04
C GLN A 66 6.81 -9.95 3.93
N ALA A 67 6.00 -9.31 3.12
CA ALA A 67 6.47 -8.53 1.98
C ALA A 67 7.10 -7.19 2.38
N VAL A 68 6.63 -6.57 3.46
CA VAL A 68 7.08 -5.21 3.83
C VAL A 68 8.60 -5.08 3.89
N PRO A 69 9.34 -5.89 4.66
CA PRO A 69 10.79 -5.71 4.72
C PRO A 69 11.47 -5.98 3.39
N GLU A 70 10.94 -6.91 2.58
CA GLU A 70 11.52 -7.22 1.27
C GLU A 70 11.30 -6.08 0.28
N ILE A 71 10.13 -5.44 0.33
CA ILE A 71 9.83 -4.27 -0.50
C ILE A 71 10.82 -3.16 -0.16
N LEU A 72 11.05 -2.90 1.11
CA LEU A 72 11.92 -1.82 1.54
C LEU A 72 13.39 -2.08 1.21
N LYS A 73 13.80 -3.35 1.06
CA LYS A 73 15.16 -3.66 0.59
C LYS A 73 15.37 -3.24 -0.86
N VAL A 74 14.35 -3.40 -1.71
CA VAL A 74 14.47 -3.08 -3.14
C VAL A 74 13.98 -1.68 -3.48
N SER A 75 13.21 -1.06 -2.60
CA SER A 75 12.68 0.28 -2.82
C SER A 75 12.57 1.01 -1.47
N PRO A 76 13.71 1.43 -0.89
CA PRO A 76 13.74 1.95 0.48
C PRO A 76 12.97 3.26 0.68
N ASP A 77 12.70 3.99 -0.40
CA ASP A 77 11.97 5.26 -0.30
C ASP A 77 10.46 5.10 -0.47
N THR A 78 9.99 3.90 -0.81
CA THR A 78 8.55 3.64 -0.91
C THR A 78 7.91 3.68 0.47
N ARG A 79 6.84 4.45 0.60
CA ARG A 79 6.06 4.50 1.84
C ARG A 79 4.91 3.51 1.73
N ILE A 80 4.84 2.58 2.67
CA ILE A 80 3.85 1.50 2.63
C ILE A 80 2.70 1.83 3.57
N ILE A 81 1.47 1.78 3.04
CA ILE A 81 0.25 1.90 3.80
C ILE A 81 -0.43 0.53 3.75
N MET A 82 -0.60 -0.10 4.91
CA MET A 82 -1.35 -1.35 4.96
C MET A 82 -2.84 -1.05 4.82
N VAL A 83 -3.56 -1.85 4.04
CA VAL A 83 -5.01 -1.72 3.87
C VAL A 83 -5.60 -3.11 4.04
N SER A 84 -6.23 -3.38 5.18
CA SER A 84 -6.66 -4.73 5.51
C SER A 84 -7.95 -4.75 6.32
N ALA A 85 -8.70 -5.86 6.21
CA ALA A 85 -9.86 -6.11 7.07
C ALA A 85 -9.44 -6.50 8.49
N MET A 86 -8.16 -6.85 8.68
CA MET A 86 -7.64 -7.29 9.97
C MET A 86 -6.99 -6.14 10.72
N GLY A 87 -7.83 -5.37 11.44
CA GLY A 87 -7.37 -4.18 12.16
C GLY A 87 -7.04 -4.41 13.62
N GLN A 88 -6.66 -5.63 14.00
CA GLN A 88 -6.28 -5.92 15.37
C GLN A 88 -5.01 -5.18 15.75
N GLN A 89 -4.96 -4.70 16.99
CA GLN A 89 -3.83 -3.90 17.46
C GLN A 89 -2.48 -4.58 17.27
N SER A 90 -2.42 -5.89 17.52
CA SER A 90 -1.18 -6.65 17.33
C SER A 90 -0.70 -6.64 15.88
N MET A 91 -1.62 -6.71 14.92
CA MET A 91 -1.30 -6.68 13.50
C MET A 91 -0.80 -5.30 13.07
N VAL A 92 -1.41 -4.24 13.61
CA VAL A 92 -0.98 -2.87 13.33
C VAL A 92 0.46 -2.67 13.84
N ILE A 93 0.74 -3.12 15.06
CA ILE A 93 2.07 -3.00 15.66
C ILE A 93 3.11 -3.78 14.82
N GLU A 94 2.79 -5.01 14.42
CA GLU A 94 3.70 -5.80 13.58
C GLU A 94 4.00 -5.12 12.25
N ALA A 95 2.97 -4.55 11.62
CA ALA A 95 3.13 -3.85 10.35
C ALA A 95 4.06 -2.65 10.48
N ILE A 96 3.86 -1.84 11.51
CA ILE A 96 4.69 -0.67 11.76
C ILE A 96 6.13 -1.07 12.09
N LYS A 97 6.32 -2.11 12.91
CA LYS A 97 7.65 -2.63 13.22
C LYS A 97 8.37 -3.16 11.98
N ALA A 98 7.63 -3.73 11.04
CA ALA A 98 8.20 -4.22 9.79
C ALA A 98 8.61 -3.09 8.85
N GLY A 99 8.07 -1.89 9.04
CA GLY A 99 8.43 -0.72 8.26
C GLY A 99 7.28 0.00 7.56
N ALA A 100 6.04 -0.49 7.72
CA ALA A 100 4.87 0.23 7.18
C ALA A 100 4.67 1.55 7.92
N ARG A 101 4.16 2.55 7.21
CA ARG A 101 4.03 3.90 7.75
C ARG A 101 2.63 4.22 8.29
N ASP A 102 1.62 3.50 7.83
CA ASP A 102 0.26 3.68 8.32
C ASP A 102 -0.55 2.42 8.05
N PHE A 103 -1.75 2.37 8.62
CA PHE A 103 -2.63 1.21 8.54
C PHE A 103 -4.08 1.68 8.39
N VAL A 104 -4.75 1.23 7.32
CA VAL A 104 -6.15 1.56 7.04
C VAL A 104 -6.98 0.29 7.13
N VAL A 105 -8.04 0.32 7.93
CA VAL A 105 -8.91 -0.84 8.14
C VAL A 105 -10.07 -0.81 7.14
N LYS A 106 -10.35 -1.94 6.52
CA LYS A 106 -11.51 -2.10 5.63
C LYS A 106 -12.76 -2.38 6.48
N PRO A 107 -13.92 -1.88 6.10
CA PRO A 107 -14.15 -0.96 4.99
C PRO A 107 -13.71 0.47 5.35
N PHE A 108 -13.30 1.20 4.36
CA PHE A 108 -12.81 2.59 4.53
C PHE A 108 -13.56 3.50 3.58
N ASP A 109 -13.54 4.81 3.87
CA ASP A 109 -13.99 5.81 2.93
C ASP A 109 -12.79 6.56 2.34
N LYS A 110 -13.05 7.40 1.34
CA LYS A 110 -12.01 8.16 0.66
C LYS A 110 -11.24 9.05 1.64
N SER A 111 -11.94 9.66 2.57
CA SER A 111 -11.34 10.58 3.53
C SER A 111 -10.29 9.87 4.40
N ARG A 112 -10.53 8.63 4.80
CA ARG A 112 -9.56 7.86 5.61
C ARG A 112 -8.31 7.54 4.79
N VAL A 113 -8.47 7.16 3.52
CA VAL A 113 -7.33 6.88 2.63
C VAL A 113 -6.51 8.15 2.41
N MET A 114 -7.17 9.27 2.14
CA MET A 114 -6.49 10.55 1.94
C MET A 114 -5.73 10.98 3.20
N GLN A 115 -6.30 10.73 4.38
CA GLN A 115 -5.64 11.03 5.65
C GLN A 115 -4.35 10.21 5.80
N ALA A 116 -4.41 8.91 5.48
CA ALA A 116 -3.23 8.04 5.55
C ALA A 116 -2.13 8.54 4.60
N ILE A 117 -2.50 8.95 3.39
CA ILE A 117 -1.54 9.48 2.43
C ILE A 117 -0.88 10.74 2.98
N ARG A 118 -1.66 11.66 3.55
CA ARG A 118 -1.10 12.87 4.15
C ARG A 118 -0.14 12.53 5.30
N ASN A 119 -0.52 11.56 6.13
CA ASN A 119 0.30 11.15 7.27
C ASN A 119 1.66 10.60 6.84
N VAL A 120 1.70 9.78 5.79
CA VAL A 120 2.97 9.18 5.34
C VAL A 120 3.84 10.16 4.56
N MET A 121 3.25 11.24 4.04
CA MET A 121 4.00 12.27 3.31
C MET A 121 4.56 13.36 4.21
N VAL A 122 4.11 13.44 5.45
CA VAL A 122 4.65 14.36 6.46
C VAL A 122 5.95 13.79 7.03
N LYS A 123 6.92 14.62 7.19
CA LYS A 123 8.22 14.22 7.75
C LYS A 123 8.22 14.27 9.27
#